data_95508b687dd8417910eed369616acc07
#
_entry.id   95508b687dd8417910eed369616acc07
#
_cell.length_a   1.000
_cell.length_b   1.000
_cell.length_c   1.000
_cell.angle_alpha   90.00
_cell.angle_beta   90.00
_cell.angle_gamma   90.00
#
_symmetry.space_group_name_H-M   'P 1'
#
loop_
_entity.id
_entity.type
_entity.pdbx_description
1 polymer ?
#
loop_
_entity_poly.entity_id
_entity_poly.type
_entity_poly.pdbx_seq_one_letter_code
_entity_poly.pdbx_strand_id
1 'polypeptide(L)'
;MKLGEVKKLVEGTNDPTFALDSNGLVVAWNASAAQLFNLMESDAVGRFCSEVVQGVDECGRTCSTECTIQHQARAHQPIKSYEIQVNANGKRQWCNVSVLMVEAADTTPRYTIHIVRPADLQKRFELLVRDFVVNETSLPNVNVAEILSAKKAPTNLAKLTERETEILHCLSRGETTARIADSLFISRTTTNNHIQHILKKLGAHTRLEAVRRAEQAMLI
;
A
#
# COMPACT_ATOMS: atom_id res chain seq x y z
N MET A 1 -1.53 2.83 26.73
CA MET A 1 -2.66 3.77 26.60
C MET A 1 -3.96 3.01 26.77
N LYS A 2 -4.96 3.57 27.47
CA LYS A 2 -6.29 2.96 27.66
C LYS A 2 -7.21 3.32 26.48
N LEU A 3 -8.23 2.50 26.24
CA LEU A 3 -9.21 2.75 25.15
C LEU A 3 -9.82 4.16 25.18
N GLY A 4 -10.14 4.68 26.37
CA GLY A 4 -10.67 6.04 26.51
C GLY A 4 -9.71 7.16 26.04
N GLU A 5 -8.41 6.94 26.15
CA GLU A 5 -7.39 7.89 25.63
C GLU A 5 -7.30 7.79 24.11
N VAL A 6 -7.39 6.57 23.57
CA VAL A 6 -7.43 6.35 22.10
C VAL A 6 -8.65 7.02 21.48
N LYS A 7 -9.84 6.89 22.11
CA LYS A 7 -11.05 7.58 21.67
C LYS A 7 -10.87 9.09 21.62
N LYS A 8 -10.30 9.68 22.67
CA LYS A 8 -10.01 11.12 22.69
C LYS A 8 -9.06 11.57 21.57
N LEU A 9 -8.04 10.75 21.23
CA LEU A 9 -7.15 11.06 20.11
C LEU A 9 -7.89 11.00 18.76
N VAL A 10 -8.76 10.01 18.57
CA VAL A 10 -9.58 9.89 17.37
C VAL A 10 -10.57 11.05 17.24
N GLU A 11 -11.17 11.48 18.32
CA GLU A 11 -12.08 12.64 18.36
C GLU A 11 -11.36 13.97 18.22
N GLY A 12 -10.08 14.03 18.59
CA GLY A 12 -9.26 15.25 18.60
C GLY A 12 -8.81 15.76 17.24
N THR A 13 -9.23 15.14 16.14
CA THR A 13 -8.89 15.56 14.76
C THR A 13 -10.13 15.72 13.89
N ASN A 14 -10.08 16.70 12.99
CA ASN A 14 -11.10 16.90 11.97
C ASN A 14 -10.91 16.00 10.74
N ASP A 15 -9.76 15.33 10.60
CA ASP A 15 -9.57 14.34 9.56
C ASP A 15 -10.42 13.08 9.85
N PRO A 16 -11.03 12.43 8.83
CA PRO A 16 -11.64 11.12 9.00
C PRO A 16 -10.69 10.14 9.68
N THR A 17 -11.02 9.72 10.90
CA THR A 17 -10.11 8.94 11.75
C THR A 17 -10.87 7.86 12.49
N PHE A 18 -10.26 6.68 12.56
CA PHE A 18 -10.75 5.56 13.33
C PHE A 18 -9.62 4.78 13.98
N ALA A 19 -9.92 4.02 14.99
CA ALA A 19 -8.96 3.12 15.65
C ALA A 19 -9.42 1.68 15.58
N LEU A 20 -8.44 0.79 15.46
CA LEU A 20 -8.63 -0.66 15.46
C LEU A 20 -7.91 -1.29 16.65
N ASP A 21 -8.48 -2.38 17.16
CA ASP A 21 -7.79 -3.27 18.10
C ASP A 21 -6.82 -4.23 17.38
N SER A 22 -6.17 -5.09 18.15
CA SER A 22 -5.24 -6.10 17.63
C SER A 22 -5.90 -7.15 16.72
N ASN A 23 -7.23 -7.27 16.75
CA ASN A 23 -7.99 -8.19 15.91
C ASN A 23 -8.47 -7.53 14.60
N GLY A 24 -8.30 -6.19 14.48
CA GLY A 24 -8.78 -5.44 13.34
C GLY A 24 -10.23 -4.98 13.45
N LEU A 25 -10.80 -5.05 14.67
CA LEU A 25 -12.13 -4.51 14.96
C LEU A 25 -12.04 -3.01 15.21
N VAL A 26 -13.00 -2.26 14.68
CA VAL A 26 -13.13 -0.83 14.93
C VAL A 26 -13.52 -0.61 16.40
N VAL A 27 -12.74 0.20 17.13
CA VAL A 27 -12.96 0.51 18.55
C VAL A 27 -13.22 2.00 18.81
N ALA A 28 -12.91 2.85 17.83
CA ALA A 28 -13.24 4.29 17.86
C ALA A 28 -13.46 4.78 16.42
N TRP A 29 -14.34 5.77 16.28
CA TRP A 29 -14.80 6.28 14.99
C TRP A 29 -15.24 7.74 15.16
N ASN A 30 -14.59 8.71 14.50
CA ASN A 30 -14.98 10.11 14.68
C ASN A 30 -16.07 10.55 13.70
N ALA A 31 -16.61 11.74 13.94
CA ALA A 31 -17.69 12.32 13.12
C ALA A 31 -17.28 12.49 11.64
N SER A 32 -16.02 12.85 11.37
CA SER A 32 -15.51 12.99 10.00
C SER A 32 -15.42 11.64 9.27
N ALA A 33 -15.08 10.58 9.98
CA ALA A 33 -15.14 9.23 9.43
C ALA A 33 -16.60 8.82 9.15
N ALA A 34 -17.53 9.15 10.03
CA ALA A 34 -18.95 8.91 9.81
C ALA A 34 -19.45 9.62 8.54
N GLN A 35 -19.00 10.84 8.27
CA GLN A 35 -19.33 11.58 7.05
C GLN A 35 -18.71 10.97 5.80
N LEU A 36 -17.40 10.61 5.85
CA LEU A 36 -16.69 10.06 4.70
C LEU A 36 -17.30 8.72 4.26
N PHE A 37 -17.52 7.82 5.20
CA PHE A 37 -17.98 6.45 4.92
C PHE A 37 -19.52 6.31 4.93
N ASN A 38 -20.23 7.39 5.24
CA ASN A 38 -21.68 7.38 5.43
C ASN A 38 -22.14 6.26 6.37
N LEU A 39 -21.45 6.14 7.50
CA LEU A 39 -21.67 5.09 8.49
C LEU A 39 -21.51 5.67 9.90
N MET A 40 -22.54 5.55 10.73
CA MET A 40 -22.51 6.06 12.09
C MET A 40 -21.54 5.26 12.97
N GLU A 41 -21.03 5.89 14.04
CA GLU A 41 -20.12 5.22 14.99
C GLU A 41 -20.76 3.94 15.56
N SER A 42 -22.06 3.98 15.91
CA SER A 42 -22.81 2.82 16.44
C SER A 42 -22.78 1.60 15.51
N ASP A 43 -22.71 1.85 14.20
CA ASP A 43 -22.75 0.81 13.17
C ASP A 43 -21.34 0.38 12.72
N ALA A 44 -20.35 1.19 13.02
CA ALA A 44 -18.94 0.93 12.68
C ALA A 44 -18.19 0.19 13.79
N VAL A 45 -18.39 0.60 15.05
CA VAL A 45 -17.69 0.03 16.21
C VAL A 45 -18.09 -1.43 16.41
N GLY A 46 -17.09 -2.28 16.63
CA GLY A 46 -17.25 -3.72 16.80
C GLY A 46 -17.26 -4.52 15.49
N ARG A 47 -17.20 -3.87 14.32
CA ARG A 47 -17.08 -4.53 13.03
C ARG A 47 -15.62 -4.59 12.55
N PHE A 48 -15.33 -5.51 11.66
CA PHE A 48 -14.00 -5.56 11.02
C PHE A 48 -13.77 -4.34 10.11
N CYS A 49 -12.56 -3.82 10.14
CA CYS A 49 -12.15 -2.71 9.28
C CYS A 49 -12.43 -2.98 7.79
N SER A 50 -12.20 -4.21 7.33
CA SER A 50 -12.46 -4.62 5.94
C SER A 50 -13.92 -4.47 5.52
N GLU A 51 -14.87 -4.69 6.44
CA GLU A 51 -16.30 -4.54 6.17
C GLU A 51 -16.76 -3.10 6.13
N VAL A 52 -16.09 -2.23 6.91
CA VAL A 52 -16.47 -0.83 7.08
C VAL A 52 -15.81 0.02 5.98
N VAL A 53 -14.50 -0.12 5.79
CA VAL A 53 -13.71 0.69 4.85
C VAL A 53 -13.89 0.22 3.40
N GLN A 54 -14.01 -1.09 3.20
CA GLN A 54 -14.15 -1.72 1.88
C GLN A 54 -13.13 -1.20 0.86
N GLY A 55 -11.89 -1.02 1.33
CA GLY A 55 -10.81 -0.42 0.57
C GLY A 55 -10.35 -1.30 -0.59
N VAL A 56 -9.87 -0.67 -1.66
CA VAL A 56 -9.25 -1.34 -2.81
C VAL A 56 -7.92 -0.65 -3.08
N ASP A 57 -6.84 -1.42 -3.16
CA ASP A 57 -5.50 -0.89 -3.47
C ASP A 57 -5.31 -0.62 -4.98
N GLU A 58 -4.17 -0.06 -5.36
CA GLU A 58 -3.81 0.22 -6.76
C GLU A 58 -3.76 -1.04 -7.64
N CYS A 59 -3.59 -2.22 -7.04
CA CYS A 59 -3.57 -3.51 -7.74
C CYS A 59 -4.95 -4.17 -7.83
N GLY A 60 -6.01 -3.49 -7.34
CA GLY A 60 -7.38 -4.00 -7.33
C GLY A 60 -7.67 -5.00 -6.20
N ARG A 61 -6.76 -5.17 -5.22
CA ARG A 61 -6.99 -6.05 -4.07
C ARG A 61 -7.89 -5.35 -3.06
N THR A 62 -8.91 -6.06 -2.62
CA THR A 62 -9.85 -5.57 -1.60
C THR A 62 -9.31 -5.80 -0.19
N CYS A 63 -9.69 -4.92 0.73
CA CYS A 63 -9.48 -5.14 2.16
C CYS A 63 -10.06 -6.49 2.60
N SER A 64 -9.30 -7.20 3.41
CA SER A 64 -9.69 -8.49 4.00
C SER A 64 -9.27 -8.57 5.45
N THR A 65 -9.68 -9.62 6.16
CA THR A 65 -9.24 -9.92 7.52
C THR A 65 -7.74 -10.24 7.59
N GLU A 66 -7.13 -10.70 6.49
CA GLU A 66 -5.68 -10.90 6.34
C GLU A 66 -5.00 -9.61 5.85
N CYS A 67 -5.23 -8.52 6.57
CA CYS A 67 -4.70 -7.20 6.20
C CYS A 67 -3.19 -7.11 6.48
N THR A 68 -2.41 -6.76 5.47
CA THR A 68 -0.95 -6.55 5.59
C THR A 68 -0.60 -5.51 6.65
N ILE A 69 -1.41 -4.45 6.77
CA ILE A 69 -1.23 -3.38 7.76
C ILE A 69 -1.38 -3.93 9.18
N GLN A 70 -2.42 -4.74 9.43
CA GLN A 70 -2.62 -5.40 10.72
C GLN A 70 -1.49 -6.38 11.03
N HIS A 71 -1.00 -7.10 10.04
CA HIS A 71 0.13 -8.00 10.21
C HIS A 71 1.41 -7.23 10.59
N GLN A 72 1.71 -6.11 9.92
CA GLN A 72 2.84 -5.24 10.26
C GLN A 72 2.70 -4.64 11.67
N ALA A 73 1.49 -4.20 12.04
CA ALA A 73 1.21 -3.68 13.37
C ALA A 73 1.48 -4.72 14.46
N ARG A 74 1.02 -5.96 14.26
CA ARG A 74 1.29 -7.08 15.19
C ARG A 74 2.78 -7.42 15.29
N ALA A 75 3.52 -7.26 14.19
CA ALA A 75 4.97 -7.49 14.12
C ALA A 75 5.80 -6.29 14.62
N HIS A 76 5.19 -5.22 15.14
CA HIS A 76 5.83 -3.96 15.54
C HIS A 76 6.67 -3.29 14.43
N GLN A 77 6.30 -3.51 13.19
CA GLN A 77 7.00 -2.90 12.06
C GLN A 77 6.42 -1.51 11.77
N PRO A 78 7.26 -0.50 11.48
CA PRO A 78 6.79 0.82 11.06
C PRO A 78 5.89 0.70 9.84
N ILE A 79 4.71 1.34 9.91
CA ILE A 79 3.73 1.35 8.83
C ILE A 79 3.89 2.65 8.06
N LYS A 80 4.24 2.56 6.78
CA LYS A 80 4.24 3.71 5.87
C LYS A 80 2.81 4.10 5.51
N SER A 81 2.58 5.40 5.28
CA SER A 81 1.32 5.83 4.68
C SER A 81 1.11 5.16 3.32
N TYR A 82 -0.12 4.80 3.02
CA TYR A 82 -0.50 4.10 1.80
C TYR A 82 -1.76 4.72 1.19
N GLU A 83 -1.99 4.42 -0.08
CA GLU A 83 -3.15 4.91 -0.83
C GLU A 83 -4.12 3.77 -1.09
N ILE A 84 -5.39 4.03 -0.83
CA ILE A 84 -6.49 3.11 -1.16
C ILE A 84 -7.69 3.87 -1.70
N GLN A 85 -8.47 3.21 -2.52
CA GLN A 85 -9.83 3.66 -2.83
C GLN A 85 -10.78 3.16 -1.76
N VAL A 86 -11.50 4.06 -1.12
CA VAL A 86 -12.57 3.72 -0.16
C VAL A 86 -13.94 3.96 -0.79
N ASN A 87 -14.96 3.35 -0.21
CA ASN A 87 -16.34 3.66 -0.57
C ASN A 87 -16.80 4.89 0.23
N ALA A 88 -16.78 6.06 -0.42
CA ALA A 88 -17.24 7.32 0.14
C ALA A 88 -18.62 7.66 -0.43
N ASN A 89 -19.67 7.56 0.38
CA ASN A 89 -21.06 7.87 -0.06
C ASN A 89 -21.48 7.17 -1.36
N GLY A 90 -21.13 5.90 -1.51
CA GLY A 90 -21.44 5.10 -2.71
C GLY A 90 -20.54 5.39 -3.93
N LYS A 91 -19.52 6.22 -3.79
CA LYS A 91 -18.52 6.48 -4.82
C LYS A 91 -17.14 6.03 -4.37
N ARG A 92 -16.34 5.50 -5.30
CA ARG A 92 -14.94 5.20 -5.04
C ARG A 92 -14.12 6.49 -5.02
N GLN A 93 -13.42 6.70 -3.91
CA GLN A 93 -12.58 7.87 -3.68
C GLN A 93 -11.18 7.45 -3.25
N TRP A 94 -10.15 7.99 -3.90
CA TRP A 94 -8.78 7.79 -3.46
C TRP A 94 -8.52 8.53 -2.14
N CYS A 95 -7.91 7.82 -1.21
CA CYS A 95 -7.50 8.35 0.08
C CYS A 95 -6.07 7.95 0.40
N ASN A 96 -5.33 8.86 1.01
CA ASN A 96 -4.06 8.55 1.67
C ASN A 96 -4.35 8.21 3.13
N VAL A 97 -3.82 7.08 3.60
CA VAL A 97 -4.00 6.59 4.96
C VAL A 97 -2.67 6.62 5.70
N SER A 98 -2.63 7.37 6.79
CA SER A 98 -1.53 7.34 7.75
C SER A 98 -1.93 6.50 8.95
N VAL A 99 -1.02 5.67 9.45
CA VAL A 99 -1.28 4.78 10.59
C VAL A 99 -0.35 5.09 11.74
N LEU A 100 -0.91 5.32 12.91
CA LEU A 100 -0.18 5.47 14.17
C LEU A 100 -0.38 4.21 15.01
N MET A 101 0.70 3.58 15.42
CA MET A 101 0.65 2.47 16.38
C MET A 101 0.68 3.03 17.79
N VAL A 102 -0.24 2.58 18.62
CA VAL A 102 -0.37 2.98 20.01
C VAL A 102 -0.13 1.76 20.90
N GLU A 103 0.92 1.82 21.70
CA GLU A 103 1.22 0.78 22.67
C GLU A 103 0.47 1.01 23.97
N ALA A 104 -0.09 -0.06 24.55
CA ALA A 104 -0.63 -0.02 25.90
C ALA A 104 0.53 -0.08 26.91
N ALA A 105 0.40 0.60 28.04
CA ALA A 105 1.42 0.62 29.10
C ALA A 105 1.62 -0.76 29.75
N ASP A 106 0.62 -1.64 29.72
CA ASP A 106 0.63 -3.00 30.24
C ASP A 106 0.06 -3.95 29.19
N THR A 107 0.90 -4.85 28.71
CA THR A 107 0.59 -6.10 28.01
C THR A 107 -0.84 -6.22 27.40
N THR A 108 -1.09 -5.57 26.26
CA THR A 108 -2.29 -5.70 25.41
C THR A 108 -3.57 -4.93 25.87
N PRO A 109 -4.36 -4.37 24.97
CA PRO A 109 -4.31 -4.45 23.51
C PRO A 109 -3.59 -3.28 22.87
N ARG A 110 -2.91 -3.55 21.77
CA ARG A 110 -2.36 -2.54 20.88
C ARG A 110 -3.47 -1.99 20.01
N TYR A 111 -3.43 -0.69 19.80
CA TYR A 111 -4.36 -0.04 18.91
C TYR A 111 -3.60 0.53 17.71
N THR A 112 -4.25 0.56 16.55
CA THR A 112 -3.80 1.33 15.40
C THR A 112 -4.79 2.44 15.13
N ILE A 113 -4.32 3.67 15.01
CA ILE A 113 -5.15 4.83 14.65
C ILE A 113 -4.89 5.11 13.17
N HIS A 114 -5.94 5.09 12.38
CA HIS A 114 -5.94 5.30 10.95
C HIS A 114 -6.50 6.68 10.64
N ILE A 115 -5.68 7.56 10.04
CA ILE A 115 -6.08 8.90 9.61
C ILE A 115 -6.22 8.85 8.10
N VAL A 116 -7.42 9.10 7.60
CA VAL A 116 -7.80 8.95 6.19
C VAL A 116 -7.98 10.34 5.58
N ARG A 117 -7.16 10.67 4.58
CA ARG A 117 -7.25 11.96 3.87
C ARG A 117 -7.65 11.74 2.43
N PRO A 118 -8.76 12.35 1.97
CA PRO A 118 -9.11 12.35 0.55
C PRO A 118 -7.97 12.85 -0.32
N ALA A 119 -7.59 12.09 -1.33
CA ALA A 119 -6.49 12.39 -2.24
C ALA A 119 -6.92 12.57 -3.71
N ASP A 120 -8.23 12.62 -3.97
CA ASP A 120 -8.79 12.62 -5.33
C ASP A 120 -8.23 13.71 -6.23
N LEU A 121 -8.05 14.93 -5.73
CA LEU A 121 -7.54 16.04 -6.54
C LEU A 121 -6.08 15.80 -6.95
N GLN A 122 -5.25 15.34 -6.02
CA GLN A 122 -3.85 15.04 -6.29
C GLN A 122 -3.73 13.86 -7.27
N LYS A 123 -4.51 12.79 -7.05
CA LYS A 123 -4.52 11.61 -7.93
C LYS A 123 -5.07 11.93 -9.31
N ARG A 124 -6.13 12.71 -9.39
CA ARG A 124 -6.68 13.20 -10.67
C ARG A 124 -5.67 14.07 -11.42
N PHE A 125 -4.96 14.93 -10.72
CA PHE A 125 -3.92 15.76 -11.32
C PHE A 125 -2.74 14.88 -11.82
N GLU A 126 -2.32 13.90 -11.04
CA GLU A 126 -1.29 12.93 -11.41
C GLU A 126 -1.68 12.17 -12.69
N LEU A 127 -2.93 11.68 -12.75
CA LEU A 127 -3.46 11.00 -13.95
C LEU A 127 -3.56 11.94 -15.15
N LEU A 128 -4.04 13.16 -14.97
CA LEU A 128 -4.12 14.17 -16.06
C LEU A 128 -2.74 14.54 -16.61
N VAL A 129 -1.76 14.73 -15.73
CA VAL A 129 -0.38 15.00 -16.14
C VAL A 129 0.20 13.81 -16.89
N ARG A 130 -0.04 12.60 -16.39
CA ARG A 130 0.37 11.37 -17.07
C ARG A 130 -0.24 11.24 -18.46
N ASP A 131 -1.55 11.42 -18.59
CA ASP A 131 -2.26 11.34 -19.87
C ASP A 131 -1.79 12.43 -20.83
N PHE A 132 -1.59 13.65 -20.35
CA PHE A 132 -1.07 14.76 -21.16
C PHE A 132 0.32 14.44 -21.71
N VAL A 133 1.22 13.92 -20.86
CA VAL A 133 2.59 13.62 -21.29
C VAL A 133 2.64 12.43 -22.26
N VAL A 134 1.84 11.41 -22.02
CA VAL A 134 1.78 10.22 -22.91
C VAL A 134 1.17 10.54 -24.26
N ASN A 135 0.16 11.42 -24.30
CA ASN A 135 -0.63 11.66 -25.52
C ASN A 135 -0.17 12.89 -26.31
N GLU A 136 0.37 13.93 -25.65
CA GLU A 136 0.65 15.23 -26.28
C GLU A 136 2.14 15.48 -26.51
N THR A 137 3.04 14.73 -25.87
CA THR A 137 4.47 14.95 -26.02
C THR A 137 5.15 13.72 -26.62
N SER A 138 5.82 13.93 -27.75
CA SER A 138 6.79 12.94 -28.32
C SER A 138 8.05 12.79 -27.47
N LEU A 139 7.99 13.17 -26.20
CA LEU A 139 9.12 13.03 -25.27
C LEU A 139 9.27 11.56 -24.86
N PRO A 140 10.46 11.00 -24.90
CA PRO A 140 10.68 9.65 -24.42
C PRO A 140 10.26 9.56 -22.95
N ASN A 141 9.64 8.45 -22.57
CA ASN A 141 8.97 8.14 -21.28
C ASN A 141 9.76 8.40 -19.98
N VAL A 142 10.92 9.03 -20.07
CA VAL A 142 11.90 9.09 -18.98
C VAL A 142 11.59 10.16 -17.93
N ASN A 143 10.97 11.29 -18.31
CA ASN A 143 10.97 12.45 -17.40
C ASN A 143 9.71 12.68 -16.55
N VAL A 144 8.60 12.04 -16.85
CA VAL A 144 7.34 12.28 -16.12
C VAL A 144 7.28 11.50 -14.84
N ALA A 145 7.74 10.25 -14.86
CA ALA A 145 7.86 9.45 -13.65
C ALA A 145 8.85 10.08 -12.66
N GLU A 146 9.95 10.69 -13.14
CA GLU A 146 10.90 11.43 -12.29
C GLU A 146 10.30 12.69 -11.67
N ILE A 147 9.55 13.47 -12.42
CA ILE A 147 8.92 14.70 -11.92
C ILE A 147 7.80 14.37 -10.90
N LEU A 148 7.02 13.32 -11.16
CA LEU A 148 5.94 12.89 -10.26
C LEU A 148 6.45 12.04 -9.09
N SER A 149 7.55 11.31 -9.25
CA SER A 149 8.15 10.47 -8.20
C SER A 149 9.15 11.21 -7.31
N ALA A 150 9.52 12.46 -7.61
CA ALA A 150 10.43 13.25 -6.77
C ALA A 150 9.95 13.40 -5.30
N LYS A 151 8.68 13.05 -5.00
CA LYS A 151 8.14 12.93 -3.64
C LYS A 151 7.99 11.49 -3.13
N LYS A 152 8.23 10.47 -3.96
CA LYS A 152 8.12 9.04 -3.58
C LYS A 152 9.38 8.28 -4.00
N ALA A 153 10.56 8.79 -3.66
CA ALA A 153 11.72 7.92 -3.68
C ALA A 153 11.47 6.82 -2.63
N PRO A 154 11.42 5.53 -3.00
CA PRO A 154 11.37 4.46 -2.03
C PRO A 154 12.69 4.47 -1.29
N THR A 155 12.69 5.03 -0.07
CA THR A 155 13.78 4.88 0.87
C THR A 155 13.97 3.40 1.15
N ASN A 156 15.06 2.82 0.65
CA ASN A 156 15.50 1.43 0.84
C ASN A 156 14.78 0.33 0.02
N LEU A 157 14.77 0.44 -1.30
CA LEU A 157 14.83 -0.79 -2.11
C LEU A 157 16.22 -1.40 -1.90
N ALA A 158 16.28 -2.57 -1.26
CA ALA A 158 17.54 -3.30 -1.16
C ALA A 158 18.09 -3.48 -2.58
N LYS A 159 19.32 -3.02 -2.84
CA LYS A 159 19.92 -3.06 -4.17
C LYS A 159 19.83 -4.48 -4.72
N LEU A 160 19.25 -4.61 -5.90
CA LEU A 160 19.32 -5.86 -6.66
C LEU A 160 20.78 -6.12 -7.04
N THR A 161 21.18 -7.37 -6.98
CA THR A 161 22.47 -7.79 -7.55
C THR A 161 22.39 -7.77 -9.08
N GLU A 162 23.51 -7.72 -9.76
CA GLU A 162 23.57 -7.81 -11.23
C GLU A 162 22.78 -9.00 -11.76
N ARG A 163 22.91 -10.16 -11.10
CA ARG A 163 22.21 -11.38 -11.47
C ARG A 163 20.69 -11.29 -11.28
N GLU A 164 20.24 -10.63 -10.20
CA GLU A 164 18.82 -10.39 -9.98
C GLU A 164 18.26 -9.40 -11.01
N THR A 165 19.03 -8.41 -11.42
CA THR A 165 18.63 -7.46 -12.48
C THR A 165 18.52 -8.15 -13.84
N GLU A 166 19.45 -9.03 -14.22
CA GLU A 166 19.36 -9.83 -15.45
C GLU A 166 18.10 -10.69 -15.46
N ILE A 167 17.81 -11.39 -14.36
CA ILE A 167 16.61 -12.23 -14.23
C ILE A 167 15.34 -11.37 -14.29
N LEU A 168 15.35 -10.19 -13.69
CA LEU A 168 14.22 -9.27 -13.72
C LEU A 168 13.93 -8.77 -15.14
N HIS A 169 14.96 -8.48 -15.95
CA HIS A 169 14.79 -8.19 -17.38
C HIS A 169 14.21 -9.37 -18.17
N CYS A 170 14.58 -10.62 -17.83
CA CYS A 170 13.96 -11.78 -18.45
C CYS A 170 12.48 -11.89 -18.07
N LEU A 171 12.15 -11.61 -16.80
CA LEU A 171 10.75 -11.59 -16.33
C LEU A 171 9.92 -10.51 -17.03
N SER A 172 10.49 -9.33 -17.29
CA SER A 172 9.78 -8.26 -18.00
C SER A 172 9.45 -8.62 -19.44
N ARG A 173 10.27 -9.48 -20.08
CA ARG A 173 9.98 -10.05 -21.40
C ARG A 173 9.02 -11.23 -21.37
N GLY A 174 8.49 -11.60 -20.19
CA GLY A 174 7.55 -12.71 -20.03
C GLY A 174 8.20 -14.10 -20.14
N GLU A 175 9.52 -14.20 -19.93
CA GLU A 175 10.21 -15.48 -20.03
C GLU A 175 9.84 -16.43 -18.89
N THR A 176 9.72 -17.72 -19.21
CA THR A 176 9.48 -18.77 -18.21
C THR A 176 10.75 -19.06 -17.42
N THR A 177 10.60 -19.60 -16.19
CA THR A 177 11.75 -20.02 -15.36
C THR A 177 12.71 -20.95 -16.10
N ALA A 178 12.18 -21.83 -16.97
CA ALA A 178 12.98 -22.76 -17.76
C ALA A 178 13.86 -22.00 -18.77
N ARG A 179 13.27 -21.07 -19.55
CA ARG A 179 14.00 -20.26 -20.52
C ARG A 179 15.06 -19.39 -19.84
N ILE A 180 14.73 -18.78 -18.70
CA ILE A 180 15.70 -17.99 -17.90
C ILE A 180 16.86 -18.87 -17.43
N ALA A 181 16.56 -20.07 -16.92
CA ALA A 181 17.59 -21.01 -16.48
C ALA A 181 18.53 -21.41 -17.61
N ASP A 182 17.97 -21.73 -18.79
CA ASP A 182 18.72 -22.11 -19.98
C ASP A 182 19.57 -20.95 -20.53
N SER A 183 18.99 -19.74 -20.64
CA SER A 183 19.67 -18.56 -21.17
C SER A 183 20.79 -18.06 -20.26
N LEU A 184 20.68 -18.27 -18.96
CA LEU A 184 21.65 -17.82 -17.97
C LEU A 184 22.58 -18.94 -17.46
N PHE A 185 22.49 -20.16 -18.05
CA PHE A 185 23.29 -21.32 -17.71
C PHE A 185 23.26 -21.70 -16.22
N ILE A 186 22.08 -21.63 -15.58
CA ILE A 186 21.86 -22.00 -14.18
C ILE A 186 20.69 -22.98 -14.04
N SER A 187 20.59 -23.62 -12.88
CA SER A 187 19.48 -24.53 -12.62
C SER A 187 18.15 -23.79 -12.46
N ARG A 188 17.02 -24.45 -12.75
CA ARG A 188 15.68 -23.93 -12.48
C ARG A 188 15.46 -23.60 -11.01
N THR A 189 16.05 -24.39 -10.13
CA THR A 189 16.01 -24.15 -8.68
C THR A 189 16.73 -22.85 -8.32
N THR A 190 17.93 -22.63 -8.88
CA THR A 190 18.70 -21.39 -8.69
C THR A 190 17.92 -20.19 -9.22
N THR A 191 17.30 -20.30 -10.40
CA THR A 191 16.46 -19.24 -10.97
C THR A 191 15.28 -18.91 -10.05
N ASN A 192 14.59 -19.92 -9.53
CA ASN A 192 13.49 -19.69 -8.60
C ASN A 192 13.95 -19.01 -7.31
N ASN A 193 15.10 -19.37 -6.76
CA ASN A 193 15.66 -18.72 -5.57
C ASN A 193 15.94 -17.23 -5.83
N HIS A 194 16.54 -16.90 -6.98
CA HIS A 194 16.74 -15.50 -7.37
C HIS A 194 15.41 -14.76 -7.52
N ILE A 195 14.40 -15.38 -8.15
CA ILE A 195 13.06 -14.78 -8.27
C ILE A 195 12.47 -14.51 -6.87
N GLN A 196 12.57 -15.45 -5.93
CA GLN A 196 12.10 -15.21 -4.55
C GLN A 196 12.83 -14.05 -3.87
N HIS A 197 14.15 -13.93 -4.07
CA HIS A 197 14.93 -12.83 -3.55
C HIS A 197 14.52 -11.50 -4.18
N ILE A 198 14.26 -11.46 -5.50
CA ILE A 198 13.75 -10.28 -6.21
C ILE A 198 12.39 -9.87 -5.63
N LEU A 199 11.45 -10.82 -5.49
CA LEU A 199 10.14 -10.58 -4.91
C LEU A 199 10.26 -9.96 -3.51
N LYS A 200 11.10 -10.55 -2.65
CA LYS A 200 11.36 -10.05 -1.29
C LYS A 200 11.98 -8.64 -1.30
N LYS A 201 12.97 -8.40 -2.14
CA LYS A 201 13.67 -7.10 -2.24
C LYS A 201 12.77 -5.99 -2.77
N LEU A 202 11.89 -6.31 -3.72
CA LEU A 202 10.93 -5.38 -4.29
C LEU A 202 9.62 -5.31 -3.50
N GLY A 203 9.47 -6.13 -2.44
CA GLY A 203 8.24 -6.25 -1.65
C GLY A 203 7.05 -6.75 -2.46
N ALA A 204 7.28 -7.49 -3.56
CA ALA A 204 6.27 -7.99 -4.47
C ALA A 204 5.85 -9.42 -4.09
N HIS A 205 4.59 -9.77 -4.38
CA HIS A 205 4.05 -11.11 -4.13
C HIS A 205 3.94 -11.95 -5.41
N THR A 206 3.96 -11.30 -6.58
CA THR A 206 3.90 -11.95 -7.88
C THR A 206 5.02 -11.46 -8.81
N ARG A 207 5.36 -12.27 -9.82
CA ARG A 207 6.36 -11.88 -10.84
C ARG A 207 5.95 -10.61 -11.59
N LEU A 208 4.67 -10.52 -11.95
CA LEU A 208 4.15 -9.36 -12.65
C LEU A 208 4.20 -8.09 -11.77
N GLU A 209 3.91 -8.23 -10.49
CA GLU A 209 4.04 -7.13 -9.53
C GLU A 209 5.51 -6.69 -9.37
N ALA A 210 6.45 -7.64 -9.34
CA ALA A 210 7.88 -7.33 -9.28
C ALA A 210 8.34 -6.55 -10.50
N VAL A 211 7.93 -6.95 -11.70
CA VAL A 211 8.22 -6.23 -12.95
C VAL A 211 7.66 -4.81 -12.88
N ARG A 212 6.37 -4.65 -12.56
CA ARG A 212 5.75 -3.31 -12.44
C ARG A 212 6.44 -2.40 -11.42
N ARG A 213 6.81 -2.96 -10.26
CA ARG A 213 7.54 -2.19 -9.24
C ARG A 213 8.94 -1.80 -9.69
N ALA A 214 9.60 -2.68 -10.43
CA ALA A 214 10.92 -2.41 -10.99
C ALA A 214 10.87 -1.33 -12.08
N GLU A 215 9.88 -1.38 -12.97
CA GLU A 215 9.60 -0.33 -13.97
C GLU A 215 9.29 1.01 -13.28
N GLN A 216 8.44 1.01 -12.26
CA GLN A 216 8.14 2.22 -11.48
C GLN A 216 9.36 2.79 -10.73
N ALA A 217 10.29 1.93 -10.35
CA ALA A 217 11.54 2.33 -9.68
C ALA A 217 12.70 2.57 -10.66
N MET A 218 12.46 2.51 -11.98
CA MET A 218 13.46 2.63 -13.06
C MET A 218 14.66 1.70 -12.88
N LEU A 219 14.40 0.49 -12.44
CA LEU A 219 15.42 -0.56 -12.31
C LEU A 219 15.57 -1.39 -13.59
N ILE A 220 14.56 -1.33 -14.46
CA ILE A 220 14.48 -2.00 -15.78
C ILE A 220 13.68 -1.14 -16.74
#